data_abe781b260247f7cc977789f39f2b6ce
#
_entry.id   abe781b260247f7cc977789f39f2b6ce
#
_cell.length_a   1.000
_cell.length_b   1.000
_cell.length_c   1.000
_cell.angle_alpha   90.00
_cell.angle_beta   90.00
_cell.angle_gamma   90.00
#
_symmetry.space_group_name_H-M   'P 1'
#
loop_
_entity.id
_entity.type
_entity.pdbx_description
1 polymer ?
#
loop_
_entity_poly.entity_id
_entity_poly.type
_entity_poly.pdbx_seq_one_letter_code
_entity_poly.pdbx_strand_id
1 'polypeptide(L)'
;MKLKDQVAIVTGAGRNIGEEVAKVLAANGARVAIVDMDAGRGDKVASEIVKSGGAAAAFVADVASEGDVATLIADVLARWGRVDILVNNAAISDNKDILEITKEQWDKVLAVTLTGPFLMSQHAARAMVAGKRGGKIVNVGSTSGFFGRSRAVAYAAAKGGVANLTRAMAVQLAPHNIRVNGVVPNKIGSPVGKDEFDPTRPVVNLRGRNGVPMDMARAVLFLVSDDSDFIVGDMLFVDGGVSAILVGDAAASRETRPSA
;
A
#
# COMPACT_ATOMS: atom_id res chain seq x y z
N MET A 1 -3.61 -22.36 -0.57
CA MET A 1 -3.45 -21.02 -1.21
C MET A 1 -4.67 -20.19 -0.87
N LYS A 2 -4.46 -19.08 -0.14
CA LYS A 2 -5.57 -18.21 0.36
C LYS A 2 -6.28 -17.39 -0.72
N LEU A 3 -5.63 -17.16 -1.87
CA LEU A 3 -6.08 -16.25 -2.94
C LEU A 3 -6.21 -16.96 -4.30
N LYS A 4 -6.44 -18.27 -4.27
CA LYS A 4 -6.54 -19.07 -5.50
C LYS A 4 -7.56 -18.45 -6.48
N ASP A 5 -7.14 -18.28 -7.74
CA ASP A 5 -7.92 -17.74 -8.86
C ASP A 5 -8.40 -16.28 -8.71
N GLN A 6 -7.98 -15.55 -7.66
CA GLN A 6 -8.26 -14.13 -7.52
C GLN A 6 -7.27 -13.29 -8.36
N VAL A 7 -7.72 -12.12 -8.79
CA VAL A 7 -6.90 -11.14 -9.51
C VAL A 7 -6.64 -9.94 -8.60
N ALA A 8 -5.36 -9.66 -8.36
CA ALA A 8 -4.90 -8.56 -7.54
C ALA A 8 -4.20 -7.50 -8.38
N ILE A 9 -4.50 -6.23 -8.14
CA ILE A 9 -3.79 -5.07 -8.67
C ILE A 9 -2.97 -4.47 -7.54
N VAL A 10 -1.65 -4.31 -7.74
CA VAL A 10 -0.76 -3.66 -6.76
C VAL A 10 -0.09 -2.48 -7.43
N THR A 11 -0.31 -1.26 -6.92
CA THR A 11 0.27 -0.03 -7.47
C THR A 11 1.62 0.30 -6.82
N GLY A 12 2.57 0.89 -7.60
CA GLY A 12 3.94 1.10 -7.14
C GLY A 12 4.63 -0.21 -6.81
N ALA A 13 4.36 -1.26 -7.61
CA ALA A 13 4.77 -2.62 -7.32
C ALA A 13 6.14 -3.00 -7.92
N GLY A 14 6.84 -2.04 -8.55
CA GLY A 14 8.15 -2.29 -9.15
C GLY A 14 9.30 -2.37 -8.14
N ARG A 15 9.07 -2.07 -6.87
CA ARG A 15 10.10 -2.11 -5.81
C ARG A 15 9.53 -2.15 -4.39
N ASN A 16 10.40 -2.46 -3.42
CA ASN A 16 10.19 -2.30 -1.98
C ASN A 16 8.89 -2.96 -1.48
N ILE A 17 8.03 -2.23 -0.75
CA ILE A 17 6.79 -2.76 -0.17
C ILE A 17 5.86 -3.33 -1.25
N GLY A 18 5.65 -2.60 -2.36
CA GLY A 18 4.77 -3.02 -3.43
C GLY A 18 5.23 -4.30 -4.12
N GLU A 19 6.52 -4.43 -4.40
CA GLU A 19 7.15 -5.63 -4.93
C GLU A 19 6.93 -6.85 -4.02
N GLU A 20 7.21 -6.69 -2.72
CA GLU A 20 7.08 -7.78 -1.76
C GLU A 20 5.61 -8.19 -1.58
N VAL A 21 4.69 -7.22 -1.53
CA VAL A 21 3.25 -7.49 -1.51
C VAL A 21 2.84 -8.31 -2.74
N ALA A 22 3.26 -7.89 -3.93
CA ALA A 22 2.93 -8.59 -5.17
C ALA A 22 3.45 -10.04 -5.17
N LYS A 23 4.70 -10.27 -4.73
CA LYS A 23 5.30 -11.60 -4.60
C LYS A 23 4.53 -12.49 -3.62
N VAL A 24 4.16 -11.96 -2.46
CA VAL A 24 3.40 -12.70 -1.44
C VAL A 24 1.99 -13.04 -1.91
N LEU A 25 1.29 -12.11 -2.57
CA LEU A 25 -0.04 -12.40 -3.12
C LEU A 25 0.02 -13.47 -4.22
N ALA A 26 1.00 -13.41 -5.13
CA ALA A 26 1.21 -14.41 -6.16
C ALA A 26 1.54 -15.79 -5.58
N ALA A 27 2.41 -15.87 -4.57
CA ALA A 27 2.75 -17.11 -3.86
C ALA A 27 1.54 -17.72 -3.14
N ASN A 28 0.50 -16.92 -2.86
CA ASN A 28 -0.77 -17.37 -2.30
C ASN A 28 -1.85 -17.66 -3.35
N GLY A 29 -1.49 -17.67 -4.63
CA GLY A 29 -2.34 -18.12 -5.73
C GLY A 29 -3.09 -17.01 -6.48
N ALA A 30 -2.83 -15.73 -6.18
CA ALA A 30 -3.37 -14.63 -6.96
C ALA A 30 -2.65 -14.50 -8.31
N ARG A 31 -3.39 -14.03 -9.33
CA ARG A 31 -2.82 -13.43 -10.55
C ARG A 31 -2.61 -11.95 -10.28
N VAL A 32 -1.39 -11.44 -10.44
CA VAL A 32 -1.03 -10.11 -9.97
C VAL A 32 -0.70 -9.15 -11.11
N ALA A 33 -1.45 -8.05 -11.21
CA ALA A 33 -1.10 -6.90 -12.02
C ALA A 33 -0.07 -6.05 -11.26
N ILE A 34 1.16 -6.03 -11.78
CA ILE A 34 2.27 -5.22 -11.28
C ILE A 34 2.15 -3.85 -11.95
N VAL A 35 1.71 -2.84 -11.20
CA VAL A 35 1.52 -1.49 -11.74
C VAL A 35 2.63 -0.58 -11.26
N ASP A 36 3.41 -0.04 -12.20
CA ASP A 36 4.46 0.95 -11.92
C ASP A 36 4.59 1.91 -13.09
N MET A 37 5.07 3.13 -12.86
CA MET A 37 5.39 4.08 -13.93
C MET A 37 6.68 3.70 -14.67
N ASP A 38 7.56 2.94 -14.04
CA ASP A 38 8.79 2.41 -14.61
C ASP A 38 8.53 0.99 -15.15
N ALA A 39 8.46 0.88 -16.48
CA ALA A 39 8.24 -0.40 -17.17
C ALA A 39 9.28 -1.46 -16.78
N GLY A 40 10.57 -1.08 -16.72
CA GLY A 40 11.65 -2.02 -16.42
C GLY A 40 11.55 -2.63 -15.03
N ARG A 41 11.13 -1.84 -14.04
CA ARG A 41 10.87 -2.32 -12.68
C ARG A 41 9.66 -3.26 -12.65
N GLY A 42 8.57 -2.87 -13.29
CA GLY A 42 7.36 -3.69 -13.36
C GLY A 42 7.64 -5.05 -14.04
N ASP A 43 8.31 -5.05 -15.18
CA ASP A 43 8.66 -6.25 -15.94
C ASP A 43 9.59 -7.18 -15.16
N LYS A 44 10.58 -6.61 -14.44
CA LYS A 44 11.46 -7.39 -13.57
C LYS A 44 10.68 -8.16 -12.51
N VAL A 45 9.80 -7.48 -11.78
CA VAL A 45 9.01 -8.11 -10.70
C VAL A 45 8.04 -9.16 -11.27
N ALA A 46 7.35 -8.85 -12.37
CA ALA A 46 6.47 -9.81 -13.03
C ALA A 46 7.23 -11.06 -13.47
N SER A 47 8.42 -10.90 -14.07
CA SER A 47 9.27 -12.02 -14.51
C SER A 47 9.75 -12.87 -13.32
N GLU A 48 10.12 -12.25 -12.20
CA GLU A 48 10.54 -12.98 -11.00
C GLU A 48 9.40 -13.83 -10.42
N ILE A 49 8.17 -13.28 -10.38
CA ILE A 49 6.98 -14.01 -9.94
C ILE A 49 6.70 -15.20 -10.86
N VAL A 50 6.74 -15.02 -12.18
CA VAL A 50 6.51 -16.08 -13.16
C VAL A 50 7.57 -17.17 -13.06
N LYS A 51 8.86 -16.81 -12.93
CA LYS A 51 9.96 -17.76 -12.71
C LYS A 51 9.79 -18.57 -11.42
N SER A 52 9.13 -18.02 -10.43
CA SER A 52 8.82 -18.72 -9.15
C SER A 52 7.53 -19.54 -9.21
N GLY A 53 6.92 -19.70 -10.39
CA GLY A 53 5.70 -20.48 -10.61
C GLY A 53 4.40 -19.75 -10.31
N GLY A 54 4.44 -18.45 -10.04
CA GLY A 54 3.27 -17.59 -9.87
C GLY A 54 2.75 -17.02 -11.20
N ALA A 55 1.68 -16.24 -11.14
CA ALA A 55 1.07 -15.57 -12.29
C ALA A 55 1.09 -14.05 -12.11
N ALA A 56 1.79 -13.34 -12.98
CA ALA A 56 1.85 -11.87 -12.95
C ALA A 56 1.99 -11.29 -14.36
N ALA A 57 1.64 -10.02 -14.50
CA ALA A 57 1.93 -9.20 -15.68
C ALA A 57 2.19 -7.75 -15.24
N ALA A 58 3.10 -7.07 -15.92
CA ALA A 58 3.37 -5.66 -15.71
C ALA A 58 2.43 -4.78 -16.54
N PHE A 59 2.06 -3.63 -15.96
CA PHE A 59 1.27 -2.59 -16.57
C PHE A 59 1.88 -1.24 -16.23
N VAL A 60 2.05 -0.38 -17.22
CA VAL A 60 2.54 0.99 -17.01
C VAL A 60 1.34 1.92 -16.86
N ALA A 61 1.25 2.62 -15.74
CA ALA A 61 0.18 3.59 -15.52
C ALA A 61 0.58 4.64 -14.47
N ASP A 62 0.21 5.89 -14.71
CA ASP A 62 0.21 6.93 -13.68
C ASP A 62 -1.13 6.89 -12.93
N VAL A 63 -1.07 6.55 -11.63
CA VAL A 63 -2.27 6.51 -10.78
C VAL A 63 -2.95 7.87 -10.61
N ALA A 64 -2.26 8.97 -10.90
CA ALA A 64 -2.82 10.32 -10.88
C ALA A 64 -3.57 10.68 -12.18
N SER A 65 -3.44 9.88 -13.24
CA SER A 65 -4.14 10.05 -14.53
C SER A 65 -5.39 9.16 -14.56
N GLU A 66 -6.58 9.78 -14.61
CA GLU A 66 -7.83 9.02 -14.71
C GLU A 66 -7.89 8.17 -15.98
N GLY A 67 -7.34 8.68 -17.10
CA GLY A 67 -7.27 7.95 -18.36
C GLY A 67 -6.41 6.69 -18.27
N ASP A 68 -5.23 6.80 -17.64
CA ASP A 68 -4.35 5.66 -17.43
C ASP A 68 -5.00 4.62 -16.51
N VAL A 69 -5.65 5.06 -15.43
CA VAL A 69 -6.37 4.20 -14.49
C VAL A 69 -7.51 3.45 -15.20
N ALA A 70 -8.30 4.14 -16.03
CA ALA A 70 -9.38 3.51 -16.78
C ALA A 70 -8.84 2.44 -17.76
N THR A 71 -7.78 2.77 -18.51
CA THR A 71 -7.10 1.86 -19.42
C THR A 71 -6.53 0.63 -18.67
N LEU A 72 -5.84 0.85 -17.57
CA LEU A 72 -5.30 -0.22 -16.73
C LEU A 72 -6.38 -1.20 -16.29
N ILE A 73 -7.51 -0.71 -15.77
CA ILE A 73 -8.60 -1.60 -15.32
C ILE A 73 -9.19 -2.38 -16.50
N ALA A 74 -9.36 -1.74 -17.68
CA ALA A 74 -9.83 -2.42 -18.88
C ALA A 74 -8.86 -3.53 -19.33
N ASP A 75 -7.55 -3.27 -19.32
CA ASP A 75 -6.51 -4.25 -19.69
C ASP A 75 -6.44 -5.42 -18.72
N VAL A 76 -6.57 -5.17 -17.41
CA VAL A 76 -6.64 -6.23 -16.40
C VAL A 76 -7.87 -7.10 -16.60
N LEU A 77 -9.03 -6.50 -16.91
CA LEU A 77 -10.26 -7.22 -17.21
C LEU A 77 -10.14 -8.01 -18.52
N ALA A 78 -9.56 -7.44 -19.57
CA ALA A 78 -9.32 -8.14 -20.84
C ALA A 78 -8.40 -9.36 -20.64
N ARG A 79 -7.39 -9.25 -19.78
CA ARG A 79 -6.41 -10.30 -19.53
C ARG A 79 -6.94 -11.45 -18.66
N TRP A 80 -7.69 -11.15 -17.60
CA TRP A 80 -8.08 -12.11 -16.57
C TRP A 80 -9.57 -12.16 -16.24
N GLY A 81 -10.41 -11.31 -16.87
CA GLY A 81 -11.86 -11.33 -16.75
C GLY A 81 -12.42 -10.85 -15.40
N ARG A 82 -11.56 -10.38 -14.49
CA ARG A 82 -11.99 -9.99 -13.15
C ARG A 82 -10.99 -9.10 -12.42
N VAL A 83 -11.47 -8.39 -11.40
CA VAL A 83 -10.68 -7.71 -10.38
C VAL A 83 -11.28 -8.09 -9.02
N ASP A 84 -10.45 -8.58 -8.09
CA ASP A 84 -10.88 -9.02 -6.75
C ASP A 84 -10.19 -8.26 -5.63
N ILE A 85 -8.95 -7.86 -5.86
CA ILE A 85 -8.10 -7.22 -4.87
C ILE A 85 -7.45 -5.98 -5.50
N LEU A 86 -7.48 -4.87 -4.76
CA LEU A 86 -6.68 -3.68 -5.05
C LEU A 86 -5.80 -3.33 -3.85
N VAL A 87 -4.51 -3.12 -4.10
CA VAL A 87 -3.57 -2.59 -3.11
C VAL A 87 -3.04 -1.24 -3.60
N ASN A 88 -3.50 -0.15 -3.00
CA ASN A 88 -3.04 1.20 -3.25
C ASN A 88 -1.75 1.47 -2.46
N ASN A 89 -0.60 1.18 -3.08
CA ASN A 89 0.71 1.37 -2.47
C ASN A 89 1.50 2.52 -3.10
N ALA A 90 1.24 2.90 -4.34
CA ALA A 90 1.94 4.01 -4.99
C ALA A 90 1.84 5.31 -4.17
N ALA A 91 2.97 5.96 -3.96
CA ALA A 91 3.05 7.24 -3.23
C ALA A 91 4.35 7.97 -3.56
N ILE A 92 4.32 9.29 -3.45
CA ILE A 92 5.49 10.16 -3.44
C ILE A 92 5.48 11.06 -2.20
N SER A 93 6.64 11.61 -1.83
CA SER A 93 6.79 12.51 -0.69
C SER A 93 7.56 13.77 -1.12
N ASP A 94 7.13 14.93 -0.60
CA ASP A 94 7.75 16.22 -0.82
C ASP A 94 9.06 16.39 -0.04
N ASN A 95 9.14 15.83 1.15
CA ASN A 95 10.24 15.99 2.10
C ASN A 95 10.58 17.46 2.43
N LYS A 96 9.59 18.37 2.35
CA LYS A 96 9.67 19.81 2.59
C LYS A 96 8.92 20.18 3.90
N ASP A 97 9.30 21.29 4.51
CA ASP A 97 8.47 21.90 5.57
C ASP A 97 7.44 22.89 4.98
N ILE A 98 6.58 23.41 5.86
CA ILE A 98 5.47 24.28 5.43
C ILE A 98 5.93 25.61 4.82
N LEU A 99 7.12 26.11 5.18
CA LEU A 99 7.64 27.37 4.69
C LEU A 99 8.36 27.22 3.34
N GLU A 100 8.74 25.99 2.96
CA GLU A 100 9.55 25.71 1.76
C GLU A 100 8.75 25.08 0.62
N ILE A 101 7.61 24.42 0.90
CA ILE A 101 6.85 23.68 -0.11
C ILE A 101 6.17 24.63 -1.08
N THR A 102 6.29 24.38 -2.40
CA THR A 102 5.51 25.12 -3.39
C THR A 102 4.14 24.50 -3.62
N LYS A 103 3.22 25.29 -4.21
CA LYS A 103 1.87 24.80 -4.57
C LYS A 103 1.94 23.63 -5.55
N GLU A 104 2.85 23.67 -6.52
CA GLU A 104 3.03 22.61 -7.52
C GLU A 104 3.53 21.31 -6.87
N GLN A 105 4.46 21.42 -5.91
CA GLN A 105 4.94 20.27 -5.15
C GLN A 105 3.82 19.66 -4.29
N TRP A 106 3.04 20.51 -3.63
CA TRP A 106 1.86 20.11 -2.87
C TRP A 106 0.87 19.36 -3.76
N ASP A 107 0.46 19.94 -4.88
CA ASP A 107 -0.52 19.36 -5.80
C ASP A 107 -0.03 18.01 -6.34
N LYS A 108 1.24 17.91 -6.72
CA LYS A 108 1.82 16.67 -7.23
C LYS A 108 1.77 15.55 -6.17
N VAL A 109 2.07 15.86 -4.92
CA VAL A 109 2.02 14.87 -3.83
C VAL A 109 0.58 14.43 -3.58
N LEU A 110 -0.37 15.35 -3.54
CA LEU A 110 -1.80 15.00 -3.37
C LEU A 110 -2.32 14.19 -4.56
N ALA A 111 -1.97 14.56 -5.78
CA ALA A 111 -2.40 13.85 -7.00
C ALA A 111 -2.01 12.37 -6.95
N VAL A 112 -0.76 12.05 -6.63
CA VAL A 112 -0.29 10.66 -6.58
C VAL A 112 -0.72 9.96 -5.29
N THR A 113 -0.58 10.62 -4.13
CA THR A 113 -0.65 9.95 -2.82
C THR A 113 -2.06 9.91 -2.23
N LEU A 114 -2.99 10.75 -2.70
CA LEU A 114 -4.39 10.79 -2.25
C LEU A 114 -5.37 10.60 -3.41
N THR A 115 -5.28 11.41 -4.48
CA THR A 115 -6.20 11.30 -5.63
C THR A 115 -6.01 9.97 -6.35
N GLY A 116 -4.76 9.49 -6.51
CA GLY A 116 -4.48 8.17 -7.11
C GLY A 116 -5.21 7.02 -6.41
N PRO A 117 -5.08 6.82 -5.10
CA PRO A 117 -5.89 5.84 -4.36
C PRO A 117 -7.40 5.99 -4.54
N PHE A 118 -7.93 7.22 -4.64
CA PHE A 118 -9.34 7.46 -4.94
C PHE A 118 -9.71 6.96 -6.34
N LEU A 119 -9.00 7.38 -7.39
CA LEU A 119 -9.25 6.97 -8.78
C LEU A 119 -9.16 5.44 -8.94
N MET A 120 -8.06 4.86 -8.47
CA MET A 120 -7.85 3.41 -8.52
C MET A 120 -8.97 2.65 -7.82
N SER A 121 -9.37 3.10 -6.63
CA SER A 121 -10.45 2.46 -5.86
C SER A 121 -11.80 2.59 -6.54
N GLN A 122 -12.11 3.76 -7.12
CA GLN A 122 -13.38 3.98 -7.84
C GLN A 122 -13.50 3.05 -9.05
N HIS A 123 -12.46 2.99 -9.89
CA HIS A 123 -12.47 2.17 -11.12
C HIS A 123 -12.44 0.66 -10.77
N ALA A 124 -11.63 0.23 -9.80
CA ALA A 124 -11.60 -1.15 -9.37
C ALA A 124 -12.92 -1.58 -8.71
N ALA A 125 -13.52 -0.73 -7.86
CA ALA A 125 -14.82 -1.02 -7.24
C ALA A 125 -15.93 -1.16 -8.27
N ARG A 126 -15.97 -0.31 -9.32
CA ARG A 126 -16.92 -0.47 -10.44
C ARG A 126 -16.78 -1.85 -11.11
N ALA A 127 -15.54 -2.31 -11.34
CA ALA A 127 -15.28 -3.64 -11.91
C ALA A 127 -15.68 -4.77 -10.94
N MET A 128 -15.41 -4.63 -9.64
CA MET A 128 -15.83 -5.58 -8.61
C MET A 128 -17.36 -5.69 -8.52
N VAL A 129 -18.06 -4.57 -8.50
CA VAL A 129 -19.53 -4.51 -8.47
C VAL A 129 -20.14 -5.16 -9.72
N ALA A 130 -19.64 -4.83 -10.91
CA ALA A 130 -20.07 -5.45 -12.17
C ALA A 130 -19.84 -6.97 -12.16
N GLY A 131 -18.77 -7.42 -11.55
CA GLY A 131 -18.42 -8.84 -11.38
C GLY A 131 -19.28 -9.59 -10.35
N LYS A 132 -20.02 -8.92 -9.47
CA LYS A 132 -20.92 -9.46 -8.44
C LYS A 132 -20.27 -10.51 -7.50
N ARG A 133 -18.97 -10.41 -7.24
CA ARG A 133 -18.21 -11.35 -6.40
C ARG A 133 -17.70 -10.71 -5.10
N GLY A 134 -18.01 -9.43 -4.87
CA GLY A 134 -17.37 -8.64 -3.83
C GLY A 134 -15.95 -8.27 -4.17
N GLY A 135 -15.18 -7.85 -3.17
CA GLY A 135 -13.77 -7.47 -3.37
C GLY A 135 -13.07 -7.03 -2.09
N LYS A 136 -11.77 -6.79 -2.19
CA LYS A 136 -10.95 -6.29 -1.08
C LYS A 136 -10.07 -5.16 -1.58
N ILE A 137 -10.09 -4.03 -0.87
CA ILE A 137 -9.23 -2.87 -1.14
C ILE A 137 -8.36 -2.61 0.09
N VAL A 138 -7.06 -2.52 -0.09
CA VAL A 138 -6.12 -2.16 0.97
C VAL A 138 -5.35 -0.91 0.58
N ASN A 139 -5.44 0.12 1.41
CA ASN A 139 -4.71 1.36 1.25
C ASN A 139 -3.46 1.37 2.14
N VAL A 140 -2.30 1.64 1.55
CA VAL A 140 -1.07 1.83 2.32
C VAL A 140 -1.03 3.26 2.86
N GLY A 141 -1.33 3.39 4.14
CA GLY A 141 -1.24 4.61 4.92
C GLY A 141 0.19 4.99 5.30
N SER A 142 0.33 5.66 6.41
CA SER A 142 1.59 5.98 7.10
C SER A 142 1.28 6.50 8.49
N THR A 143 2.17 6.28 9.46
CA THR A 143 2.10 6.98 10.76
C THR A 143 2.09 8.51 10.59
N SER A 144 2.64 9.03 9.49
CA SER A 144 2.56 10.47 9.14
C SER A 144 1.14 10.98 8.89
N GLY A 145 0.17 10.11 8.65
CA GLY A 145 -1.25 10.48 8.51
C GLY A 145 -1.98 10.58 9.85
N PHE A 146 -1.33 10.20 10.96
CA PHE A 146 -1.89 10.19 12.31
C PHE A 146 -1.11 11.08 13.28
N PHE A 147 0.17 11.30 13.01
CA PHE A 147 1.08 12.06 13.86
C PHE A 147 1.81 13.13 13.07
N GLY A 148 2.09 14.27 13.70
CA GLY A 148 2.92 15.32 13.12
C GLY A 148 4.36 14.83 12.85
N ARG A 149 4.98 15.46 11.86
CA ARG A 149 6.40 15.21 11.52
C ARG A 149 7.08 16.52 11.13
N SER A 150 8.39 16.57 11.23
CA SER A 150 9.17 17.76 10.97
C SER A 150 9.24 18.19 9.50
N ARG A 151 8.95 17.29 8.57
CA ARG A 151 8.99 17.54 7.12
C ARG A 151 7.91 16.71 6.40
N ALA A 152 7.74 16.97 5.09
CA ALA A 152 6.78 16.28 4.21
C ALA A 152 5.33 16.60 4.59
N VAL A 153 4.99 17.88 4.61
CA VAL A 153 3.67 18.38 5.00
C VAL A 153 2.57 17.90 4.03
N ALA A 154 2.82 17.92 2.72
CA ALA A 154 1.86 17.44 1.73
C ALA A 154 1.63 15.92 1.86
N TYR A 155 2.70 15.16 2.05
CA TYR A 155 2.60 13.71 2.27
C TYR A 155 1.81 13.38 3.54
N ALA A 156 2.05 14.11 4.65
CA ALA A 156 1.31 13.92 5.89
C ALA A 156 -0.19 14.20 5.69
N ALA A 157 -0.54 15.32 5.04
CA ALA A 157 -1.91 15.65 4.71
C ALA A 157 -2.56 14.58 3.81
N ALA A 158 -1.86 14.14 2.76
CA ALA A 158 -2.34 13.08 1.86
C ALA A 158 -2.62 11.77 2.60
N LYS A 159 -1.69 11.33 3.47
CA LYS A 159 -1.86 10.08 4.24
C LYS A 159 -2.93 10.19 5.33
N GLY A 160 -3.16 11.37 5.90
CA GLY A 160 -4.33 11.66 6.74
C GLY A 160 -5.63 11.54 5.95
N GLY A 161 -5.66 12.10 4.73
CA GLY A 161 -6.77 11.96 3.79
C GLY A 161 -7.04 10.49 3.43
N VAL A 162 -6.00 9.70 3.14
CA VAL A 162 -6.12 8.26 2.84
C VAL A 162 -6.73 7.50 4.02
N ALA A 163 -6.37 7.83 5.27
CA ALA A 163 -6.93 7.16 6.44
C ALA A 163 -8.45 7.34 6.54
N ASN A 164 -8.97 8.55 6.30
CA ASN A 164 -10.41 8.78 6.34
C ASN A 164 -11.12 8.36 5.05
N LEU A 165 -10.47 8.47 3.89
CA LEU A 165 -10.96 7.91 2.62
C LEU A 165 -11.22 6.40 2.76
N THR A 166 -10.34 5.66 3.44
CA THR A 166 -10.51 4.23 3.72
C THR A 166 -11.82 3.96 4.44
N ARG A 167 -12.14 4.74 5.50
CA ARG A 167 -13.38 4.58 6.26
C ARG A 167 -14.63 4.94 5.43
N ALA A 168 -14.56 6.05 4.70
CA ALA A 168 -15.66 6.48 3.84
C ALA A 168 -15.98 5.43 2.76
N MET A 169 -14.95 4.92 2.08
CA MET A 169 -15.13 3.87 1.07
C MET A 169 -15.63 2.56 1.69
N ALA A 170 -15.19 2.20 2.88
CA ALA A 170 -15.65 1.00 3.57
C ALA A 170 -17.16 1.02 3.80
N VAL A 171 -17.71 2.15 4.27
CA VAL A 171 -19.14 2.34 4.46
C VAL A 171 -19.91 2.29 3.13
N GLN A 172 -19.41 3.00 2.11
CA GLN A 172 -20.08 3.12 0.82
C GLN A 172 -20.07 1.82 0.00
N LEU A 173 -19.03 1.00 0.14
CA LEU A 173 -18.84 -0.21 -0.66
C LEU A 173 -19.31 -1.50 0.06
N ALA A 174 -19.62 -1.44 1.36
CA ALA A 174 -20.14 -2.57 2.12
C ALA A 174 -21.40 -3.22 1.49
N PRO A 175 -22.40 -2.47 0.96
CA PRO A 175 -23.55 -3.08 0.30
C PRO A 175 -23.19 -3.95 -0.91
N HIS A 176 -22.00 -3.78 -1.47
CA HIS A 176 -21.49 -4.55 -2.60
C HIS A 176 -20.56 -5.69 -2.19
N ASN A 177 -20.48 -6.00 -0.89
CA ASN A 177 -19.57 -7.00 -0.34
C ASN A 177 -18.09 -6.69 -0.68
N ILE A 178 -17.72 -5.40 -0.66
CA ILE A 178 -16.34 -4.94 -0.85
C ILE A 178 -15.82 -4.42 0.49
N ARG A 179 -14.82 -5.08 1.04
CA ARG A 179 -14.13 -4.63 2.25
C ARG A 179 -13.01 -3.66 1.90
N VAL A 180 -12.93 -2.55 2.62
CA VAL A 180 -11.85 -1.57 2.46
C VAL A 180 -11.16 -1.40 3.80
N ASN A 181 -9.85 -1.62 3.83
CA ASN A 181 -9.01 -1.45 5.02
C ASN A 181 -7.70 -0.74 4.65
N GLY A 182 -6.92 -0.39 5.64
CA GLY A 182 -5.58 0.15 5.43
C GLY A 182 -4.51 -0.51 6.28
N VAL A 183 -3.27 -0.34 5.90
CA VAL A 183 -2.08 -0.70 6.68
C VAL A 183 -1.23 0.54 6.91
N VAL A 184 -0.72 0.71 8.13
CA VAL A 184 -0.01 1.93 8.57
C VAL A 184 1.43 1.60 8.93
N PRO A 185 2.38 1.71 8.00
CA PRO A 185 3.79 1.49 8.26
C PRO A 185 4.46 2.66 9.00
N ASN A 186 5.55 2.34 9.72
CA ASN A 186 6.57 3.29 10.13
C ASN A 186 7.96 2.72 9.82
N LYS A 187 8.79 3.47 9.08
CA LYS A 187 10.18 3.11 8.76
C LYS A 187 10.34 1.66 8.26
N ILE A 188 9.52 1.25 7.29
CA ILE A 188 9.63 -0.07 6.65
C ILE A 188 10.32 0.06 5.30
N GLY A 189 11.35 -0.77 5.07
CA GLY A 189 12.12 -0.77 3.84
C GLY A 189 12.82 0.57 3.55
N SER A 190 13.03 0.88 2.27
CA SER A 190 13.58 2.17 1.83
C SER A 190 12.58 3.31 2.01
N PRO A 191 13.05 4.56 2.21
CA PRO A 191 12.17 5.72 2.25
C PRO A 191 11.37 5.88 0.95
N VAL A 192 10.19 6.51 1.05
CA VAL A 192 9.35 6.80 -0.12
C VAL A 192 10.17 7.56 -1.19
N GLY A 193 10.17 7.04 -2.42
CA GLY A 193 10.95 7.61 -3.53
C GLY A 193 12.44 7.22 -3.57
N LYS A 194 12.94 6.40 -2.64
CA LYS A 194 14.32 5.89 -2.62
C LYS A 194 14.36 4.39 -2.92
N ASP A 195 15.44 3.95 -3.55
CA ASP A 195 15.65 2.53 -3.85
C ASP A 195 16.44 1.83 -2.73
N GLU A 196 17.33 2.57 -2.06
CA GLU A 196 18.22 2.01 -1.07
C GLU A 196 17.65 2.08 0.35
N PHE A 197 17.82 1.00 1.07
CA PHE A 197 17.57 0.91 2.49
C PHE A 197 18.82 1.41 3.25
N ASP A 198 18.63 2.34 4.19
CA ASP A 198 19.67 2.79 5.08
C ASP A 198 19.72 1.91 6.34
N PRO A 199 20.71 1.02 6.49
CA PRO A 199 20.83 0.13 7.63
C PRO A 199 21.20 0.86 8.93
N THR A 200 21.74 2.09 8.82
CA THR A 200 22.15 2.92 9.99
C THR A 200 20.99 3.70 10.58
N ARG A 201 19.81 3.61 9.98
CA ARG A 201 18.60 4.30 10.41
C ARG A 201 18.24 3.95 11.86
N PRO A 202 18.08 4.94 12.74
CA PRO A 202 17.81 4.66 14.15
C PRO A 202 16.54 3.82 14.35
N VAL A 203 16.66 2.76 15.14
CA VAL A 203 15.54 1.93 15.56
C VAL A 203 14.87 2.58 16.76
N VAL A 204 13.60 2.95 16.61
CA VAL A 204 12.80 3.65 17.64
C VAL A 204 11.45 2.94 17.85
N ASN A 205 11.47 1.63 17.93
CA ASN A 205 10.25 0.83 18.06
C ASN A 205 10.45 -0.32 19.07
N LEU A 206 9.33 -0.91 19.52
CA LEU A 206 9.33 -1.98 20.53
C LEU A 206 9.88 -3.32 19.99
N ARG A 207 9.94 -3.50 18.66
CA ARG A 207 10.49 -4.73 18.07
C ARG A 207 12.02 -4.76 18.02
N GLY A 208 12.68 -3.63 18.26
CA GLY A 208 14.14 -3.55 18.29
C GLY A 208 14.83 -3.77 16.94
N ARG A 209 14.11 -3.62 15.84
CA ARG A 209 14.63 -3.71 14.46
C ARG A 209 13.88 -2.79 13.52
N ASN A 210 14.50 -2.42 12.41
CA ASN A 210 13.78 -1.78 11.33
C ASN A 210 12.78 -2.75 10.68
N GLY A 211 11.65 -2.24 10.22
CA GLY A 211 10.68 -3.03 9.48
C GLY A 211 11.21 -3.37 8.08
N VAL A 212 10.86 -4.55 7.60
CA VAL A 212 11.17 -5.00 6.23
C VAL A 212 9.88 -5.10 5.39
N PRO A 213 9.96 -5.03 4.05
CA PRO A 213 8.78 -5.11 3.18
C PRO A 213 7.88 -6.32 3.47
N MET A 214 8.44 -7.45 3.87
CA MET A 214 7.72 -8.66 4.26
C MET A 214 6.77 -8.44 5.45
N ASP A 215 7.09 -7.54 6.40
CA ASP A 215 6.19 -7.22 7.50
C ASP A 215 4.87 -6.62 6.99
N MET A 216 4.95 -5.77 5.95
CA MET A 216 3.79 -5.20 5.28
C MET A 216 3.05 -6.22 4.43
N ALA A 217 3.78 -7.02 3.65
CA ALA A 217 3.19 -8.00 2.76
C ALA A 217 2.34 -9.04 3.51
N ARG A 218 2.77 -9.46 4.69
CA ARG A 218 1.99 -10.35 5.58
C ARG A 218 0.71 -9.70 6.09
N ALA A 219 0.76 -8.43 6.48
CA ALA A 219 -0.41 -7.68 6.94
C ALA A 219 -1.42 -7.46 5.79
N VAL A 220 -0.93 -7.13 4.59
CA VAL A 220 -1.77 -7.02 3.39
C VAL A 220 -2.42 -8.37 3.06
N LEU A 221 -1.65 -9.47 3.04
CA LEU A 221 -2.18 -10.81 2.79
C LEU A 221 -3.31 -11.16 3.78
N PHE A 222 -3.13 -10.86 5.06
CA PHE A 222 -4.16 -11.05 6.08
C PHE A 222 -5.43 -10.25 5.73
N LEU A 223 -5.31 -8.95 5.43
CA LEU A 223 -6.46 -8.09 5.14
C LEU A 223 -7.20 -8.43 3.84
N VAL A 224 -6.53 -9.03 2.86
CA VAL A 224 -7.16 -9.44 1.60
C VAL A 224 -7.63 -10.91 1.59
N SER A 225 -7.33 -11.66 2.64
CA SER A 225 -7.80 -13.04 2.81
C SER A 225 -9.11 -13.07 3.63
N ASP A 226 -9.72 -14.25 3.69
CA ASP A 226 -10.94 -14.48 4.48
C ASP A 226 -10.65 -14.53 5.99
N ASP A 227 -9.37 -14.64 6.40
CA ASP A 227 -8.96 -14.56 7.81
C ASP A 227 -9.34 -13.22 8.48
N SER A 228 -9.60 -12.17 7.69
CA SER A 228 -9.98 -10.84 8.15
C SER A 228 -11.42 -10.46 7.74
N ASP A 229 -12.28 -11.42 7.54
CA ASP A 229 -13.65 -11.18 7.01
C ASP A 229 -14.44 -10.15 7.82
N PHE A 230 -14.28 -10.14 9.13
CA PHE A 230 -14.98 -9.20 10.04
C PHE A 230 -14.23 -7.88 10.27
N ILE A 231 -13.19 -7.58 9.47
CA ILE A 231 -12.42 -6.33 9.57
C ILE A 231 -12.76 -5.44 8.38
N VAL A 232 -13.40 -4.29 8.66
CA VAL A 232 -13.89 -3.33 7.66
C VAL A 232 -13.68 -1.90 8.16
N GLY A 233 -13.04 -1.06 7.35
CA GLY A 233 -12.78 0.34 7.67
C GLY A 233 -11.62 0.58 8.64
N ASP A 234 -10.83 -0.45 8.96
CA ASP A 234 -9.72 -0.35 9.90
C ASP A 234 -8.43 0.13 9.24
N MET A 235 -7.58 0.75 10.05
CA MET A 235 -6.22 1.15 9.71
C MET A 235 -5.23 0.40 10.61
N LEU A 236 -4.81 -0.78 10.18
CA LEU A 236 -3.93 -1.69 10.93
C LEU A 236 -2.50 -1.13 11.00
N PHE A 237 -2.04 -0.80 12.20
CA PHE A 237 -0.67 -0.33 12.41
C PHE A 237 0.35 -1.47 12.31
N VAL A 238 1.31 -1.31 11.39
CA VAL A 238 2.44 -2.23 11.14
C VAL A 238 3.72 -1.43 11.32
N ASP A 239 3.97 -0.96 12.51
CA ASP A 239 4.97 0.05 12.85
C ASP A 239 5.99 -0.39 13.92
N GLY A 240 5.93 -1.66 14.32
CA GLY A 240 6.76 -2.19 15.39
C GLY A 240 6.43 -1.66 16.78
N GLY A 241 5.25 -1.04 16.96
CA GLY A 241 4.77 -0.47 18.22
C GLY A 241 5.23 0.97 18.47
N VAL A 242 5.71 1.69 17.43
CA VAL A 242 6.09 3.12 17.56
C VAL A 242 4.92 3.94 18.08
N SER A 243 3.73 3.77 17.53
CA SER A 243 2.54 4.53 17.92
C SER A 243 1.96 4.16 19.29
N ALA A 244 2.43 3.07 19.90
CA ALA A 244 2.05 2.67 21.27
C ALA A 244 2.96 3.28 22.35
N ILE A 245 4.06 3.94 21.97
CA ILE A 245 5.04 4.49 22.92
C ILE A 245 4.61 5.91 23.30
N LEU A 246 4.50 6.18 24.60
CA LEU A 246 4.39 7.54 25.12
C LEU A 246 5.69 8.33 24.89
N VAL A 247 5.56 9.61 24.60
CA VAL A 247 6.73 10.51 24.48
C VAL A 247 7.46 10.53 25.83
N GLY A 248 8.74 10.15 25.84
CA GLY A 248 9.56 10.03 27.05
C GLY A 248 9.93 8.59 27.45
N ASP A 249 9.10 7.60 27.11
CA ASP A 249 9.36 6.20 27.49
C ASP A 249 10.19 5.42 26.43
N ALA A 250 10.52 6.04 25.31
CA ALA A 250 11.29 5.40 24.25
C ALA A 250 12.71 4.96 24.68
N ALA A 251 13.27 5.55 25.73
CA ALA A 251 14.56 5.16 26.31
C ALA A 251 14.44 3.90 27.21
N ALA A 252 13.39 3.82 28.01
CA ALA A 252 13.17 2.72 28.96
C ALA A 252 12.94 1.35 28.24
N SER A 253 12.38 1.36 27.03
CA SER A 253 12.14 0.13 26.27
C SER A 253 13.41 -0.55 25.72
N ARG A 254 14.58 0.11 25.81
CA ARG A 254 15.88 -0.41 25.34
C ARG A 254 16.68 -1.15 26.41
N GLU A 255 16.39 -0.90 27.70
CA GLU A 255 17.20 -1.40 28.81
C GLU A 255 16.78 -2.81 29.30
N THR A 256 15.68 -3.38 28.80
CA THR A 256 15.08 -4.58 29.41
C THR A 256 15.20 -5.87 28.58
N ARG A 257 16.06 -5.94 27.55
CA ARG A 257 16.32 -7.23 26.91
C ARG A 257 17.61 -7.85 27.46
N PRO A 258 17.52 -9.00 28.17
CA PRO A 258 18.68 -9.84 28.39
C PRO A 258 19.25 -10.24 27.03
N SER A 259 20.56 -10.18 26.89
CA SER A 259 21.28 -10.79 25.77
C SER A 259 20.89 -12.26 25.68
N ALA A 260 20.25 -12.67 24.59
CA ALA A 260 20.01 -14.07 24.26
C ALA A 260 21.28 -14.67 23.65
#